data_012465277686cb1927eec7ed89c27f60
#
_entry.id   012465277686cb1927eec7ed89c27f60
#
_cell.length_a   1.000
_cell.length_b   1.000
_cell.length_c   1.000
_cell.angle_alpha   90.00
_cell.angle_beta   90.00
_cell.angle_gamma   90.00
#
_symmetry.space_group_name_H-M   'P 1'
#
loop_
_entity.id
_entity.type
_entity.pdbx_description
1 polymer ?
#
loop_
_entity_poly.entity_id
_entity_poly.type
_entity_poly.pdbx_seq_one_letter_code
_entity_poly.pdbx_strand_id
1 'polypeptide(L)'
;MTGGKRLGRRFGWLWAAYAASAYGSGLGFGALPLIAVLVLHAGPAEVSALSAVGPAVGALVAVPLAPWVEFRRKRPVMIATDLIRFAAMATIPVAYAFGWLGFVQLLAVSIVIAAAKIAFGAASGAYLKALVRPEDLLVANARFESTNWSSIAIGPPLGGAAIGWFGPVTTVVADALGYLLSALGVTAIRDREEPPVRAGGNPLRAGAVLDGWRHILGDPGLRALYLNNMLVAGLIMATEPVLAVLLLRQLHFAPWEYGLAFAAPCLGGLIGSRLARRVVERHGRDRVFRVVGTLRAVWLIGLVFVRPGVVGLVTVMAVELAIIINMSLFNPVLATYRLERTPKHLVARTLSAWSIGQQASIAVCTALGGVLADATGPRTALTVAGLLILATPFLLPRPDRTRPDAVPGTPPAAPSVRRTPA
;
A
#
# COMPACT_ATOMS: atom_id res chain seq x y z
N MET A 1 -9.50 19.11 -24.03
CA MET A 1 -9.79 17.69 -24.33
C MET A 1 -8.65 17.16 -25.19
N THR A 2 -7.58 16.66 -24.56
CA THR A 2 -6.41 16.10 -25.25
C THR A 2 -6.76 14.68 -25.68
N GLY A 3 -6.82 14.46 -27.01
CA GLY A 3 -7.07 13.14 -27.59
C GLY A 3 -6.11 12.10 -27.02
N GLY A 4 -6.66 11.07 -26.37
CA GLY A 4 -5.89 10.04 -25.70
C GLY A 4 -4.94 9.34 -26.67
N LYS A 5 -3.63 9.53 -26.52
CA LYS A 5 -2.62 8.78 -27.27
C LYS A 5 -2.93 7.29 -27.18
N ARG A 6 -3.09 6.65 -28.34
CA ARG A 6 -3.33 5.20 -28.42
C ARG A 6 -2.01 4.46 -28.16
N LEU A 7 -1.87 3.87 -26.97
CA LEU A 7 -0.67 3.13 -26.53
C LEU A 7 -0.52 1.73 -27.20
N GLY A 8 -1.35 1.43 -28.20
CA GLY A 8 -1.31 0.19 -28.96
C GLY A 8 -2.15 -0.95 -28.34
N ARG A 9 -2.49 -1.95 -29.19
CA ARG A 9 -3.37 -3.07 -28.83
C ARG A 9 -2.79 -3.95 -27.71
N ARG A 10 -1.47 -4.14 -27.70
CA ARG A 10 -0.76 -4.96 -26.69
C ARG A 10 -0.88 -4.34 -25.29
N PHE A 11 -0.66 -3.03 -25.19
CA PHE A 11 -0.89 -2.30 -23.93
C PHE A 11 -2.35 -2.38 -23.51
N GLY A 12 -3.30 -2.29 -24.45
CA GLY A 12 -4.72 -2.41 -24.15
C GLY A 12 -5.06 -3.74 -23.45
N TRP A 13 -4.52 -4.86 -23.91
CA TRP A 13 -4.69 -6.16 -23.27
C TRP A 13 -4.05 -6.24 -21.89
N LEU A 14 -2.82 -5.72 -21.74
CA LEU A 14 -2.14 -5.68 -20.43
C LEU A 14 -2.93 -4.84 -19.43
N TRP A 15 -3.41 -3.68 -19.86
CA TRP A 15 -4.21 -2.80 -19.01
C TRP A 15 -5.57 -3.41 -18.66
N ALA A 16 -6.24 -4.07 -19.60
CA ALA A 16 -7.50 -4.76 -19.35
C ALA A 16 -7.32 -5.94 -18.35
N ALA A 17 -6.25 -6.72 -18.51
CA ALA A 17 -5.88 -7.77 -17.56
C ALA A 17 -5.64 -7.20 -16.16
N TYR A 18 -4.86 -6.14 -16.04
CA TYR A 18 -4.64 -5.44 -14.77
C TYR A 18 -5.94 -4.90 -14.19
N ALA A 19 -6.80 -4.28 -14.99
CA ALA A 19 -8.08 -3.76 -14.54
C ALA A 19 -8.98 -4.87 -14.00
N ALA A 20 -9.09 -6.01 -14.68
CA ALA A 20 -9.86 -7.16 -14.21
C ALA A 20 -9.37 -7.66 -12.84
N SER A 21 -8.05 -7.80 -12.67
CA SER A 21 -7.45 -8.16 -11.38
C SER A 21 -7.67 -7.08 -10.32
N ALA A 22 -7.49 -5.80 -10.65
CA ALA A 22 -7.62 -4.69 -9.70
C ALA A 22 -9.07 -4.53 -9.20
N TYR A 23 -10.06 -4.58 -10.09
CA TYR A 23 -11.47 -4.50 -9.70
C TYR A 23 -11.94 -5.75 -8.98
N GLY A 24 -11.48 -6.96 -9.37
CA GLY A 24 -11.72 -8.19 -8.63
C GLY A 24 -11.24 -8.06 -7.18
N SER A 25 -9.98 -7.67 -6.99
CA SER A 25 -9.38 -7.46 -5.66
C SER A 25 -10.02 -6.27 -4.91
N GLY A 26 -10.50 -5.25 -5.62
CA GLY A 26 -11.28 -4.16 -5.04
C GLY A 26 -12.60 -4.65 -4.44
N LEU A 27 -13.35 -5.47 -5.17
CA LEU A 27 -14.57 -6.12 -4.68
C LEU A 27 -14.29 -7.08 -3.52
N GLY A 28 -13.13 -7.78 -3.57
CA GLY A 28 -12.64 -8.65 -2.53
C GLY A 28 -11.96 -7.92 -1.36
N PHE A 29 -11.96 -6.58 -1.34
CA PHE A 29 -11.35 -5.82 -0.23
C PHE A 29 -11.96 -6.21 1.10
N GLY A 30 -11.13 -6.68 2.01
CA GLY A 30 -11.59 -7.17 3.30
C GLY A 30 -12.36 -8.49 3.27
N ALA A 31 -12.48 -9.19 2.12
CA ALA A 31 -13.26 -10.43 2.02
C ALA A 31 -12.74 -11.50 2.97
N LEU A 32 -11.43 -11.71 3.06
CA LEU A 32 -10.86 -12.71 3.96
C LEU A 32 -11.06 -12.35 5.45
N PRO A 33 -10.77 -11.12 5.92
CA PRO A 33 -11.18 -10.66 7.24
C PRO A 33 -12.68 -10.75 7.48
N LEU A 34 -13.53 -10.37 6.51
CA LEU A 34 -14.98 -10.47 6.64
C LEU A 34 -15.46 -11.91 6.80
N ILE A 35 -14.93 -12.86 6.01
CA ILE A 35 -15.22 -14.29 6.17
C ILE A 35 -14.74 -14.79 7.53
N ALA A 36 -13.54 -14.40 7.98
CA ALA A 36 -13.05 -14.76 9.29
C ALA A 36 -13.99 -14.28 10.40
N VAL A 37 -14.47 -13.03 10.32
CA VAL A 37 -15.37 -12.44 11.32
C VAL A 37 -16.78 -13.03 11.24
N LEU A 38 -17.37 -13.09 10.04
CA LEU A 38 -18.80 -13.41 9.87
C LEU A 38 -19.10 -14.92 9.79
N VAL A 39 -18.17 -15.73 9.25
CA VAL A 39 -18.35 -17.16 9.03
C VAL A 39 -17.64 -18.00 10.09
N LEU A 40 -16.36 -17.67 10.37
CA LEU A 40 -15.56 -18.43 11.32
C LEU A 40 -15.65 -17.88 12.75
N HIS A 41 -16.32 -16.74 12.94
CA HIS A 41 -16.40 -16.05 14.24
C HIS A 41 -15.03 -15.78 14.88
N ALA A 42 -14.01 -15.52 14.04
CA ALA A 42 -12.64 -15.28 14.44
C ALA A 42 -12.50 -14.07 15.38
N GLY A 43 -11.59 -14.17 16.33
CA GLY A 43 -11.27 -13.10 17.26
C GLY A 43 -10.37 -12.00 16.64
N PRO A 44 -10.12 -10.90 17.37
CA PRO A 44 -9.29 -9.79 16.91
C PRO A 44 -7.86 -10.23 16.54
N ALA A 45 -7.26 -11.15 17.32
CA ALA A 45 -5.92 -11.67 17.04
C ALA A 45 -5.86 -12.42 15.71
N GLU A 46 -6.85 -13.27 15.43
CA GLU A 46 -6.91 -14.04 14.17
C GLU A 46 -7.12 -13.12 12.95
N VAL A 47 -8.05 -12.16 13.04
CA VAL A 47 -8.31 -11.20 11.96
C VAL A 47 -7.08 -10.33 11.71
N SER A 48 -6.39 -9.91 12.77
CA SER A 48 -5.14 -9.16 12.67
C SER A 48 -3.99 -9.99 12.09
N ALA A 49 -3.92 -11.28 12.42
CA ALA A 49 -2.96 -12.20 11.81
C ALA A 49 -3.15 -12.31 10.30
N LEU A 50 -4.39 -12.45 9.82
CA LEU A 50 -4.69 -12.41 8.38
C LEU A 50 -4.23 -11.12 7.71
N SER A 51 -4.50 -9.98 8.35
CA SER A 51 -4.12 -8.66 7.82
C SER A 51 -2.60 -8.43 7.85
N ALA A 52 -1.89 -9.00 8.82
CA ALA A 52 -0.43 -8.90 8.95
C ALA A 52 0.34 -9.75 7.93
N VAL A 53 -0.28 -10.82 7.40
CA VAL A 53 0.37 -11.75 6.46
C VAL A 53 0.89 -11.06 5.21
N GLY A 54 0.08 -10.20 4.57
CA GLY A 54 0.49 -9.49 3.36
C GLY A 54 1.78 -8.68 3.55
N PRO A 55 1.81 -7.75 4.53
CA PRO A 55 3.01 -7.01 4.91
C PRO A 55 4.18 -7.90 5.33
N ALA A 56 3.94 -8.97 6.11
CA ALA A 56 5.00 -9.89 6.53
C ALA A 56 5.66 -10.60 5.34
N VAL A 57 4.85 -11.13 4.43
CA VAL A 57 5.34 -11.73 3.18
C VAL A 57 6.06 -10.68 2.33
N GLY A 58 5.54 -9.44 2.28
CA GLY A 58 6.19 -8.32 1.60
C GLY A 58 7.58 -8.03 2.14
N ALA A 59 7.75 -8.03 3.46
CA ALA A 59 9.05 -7.80 4.09
C ALA A 59 10.05 -8.95 3.83
N LEU A 60 9.58 -10.20 3.88
CA LEU A 60 10.45 -11.38 3.80
C LEU A 60 10.76 -11.82 2.36
N VAL A 61 9.76 -11.76 1.47
CA VAL A 61 9.82 -12.39 0.14
C VAL A 61 10.20 -11.42 -0.96
N ALA A 62 9.97 -10.10 -0.79
CA ALA A 62 10.26 -9.12 -1.83
C ALA A 62 11.74 -9.12 -2.26
N VAL A 63 12.67 -9.32 -1.32
CA VAL A 63 14.12 -9.30 -1.60
C VAL A 63 14.56 -10.47 -2.47
N PRO A 64 14.26 -11.75 -2.15
CA PRO A 64 14.67 -12.88 -2.98
C PRO A 64 13.84 -13.00 -4.27
N LEU A 65 12.59 -12.54 -4.29
CA LEU A 65 11.68 -12.72 -5.41
C LEU A 65 11.97 -11.77 -6.59
N ALA A 66 12.41 -10.55 -6.30
CA ALA A 66 12.70 -9.56 -7.34
C ALA A 66 13.79 -10.02 -8.34
N PRO A 67 14.97 -10.51 -7.89
CA PRO A 67 15.97 -11.09 -8.79
C PRO A 67 15.45 -12.32 -9.54
N TRP A 68 14.69 -13.19 -8.86
CA TRP A 68 14.13 -14.38 -9.51
C TRP A 68 13.20 -14.03 -10.68
N VAL A 69 12.35 -13.01 -10.52
CA VAL A 69 11.49 -12.51 -11.59
C VAL A 69 12.32 -11.86 -12.70
N GLU A 70 13.41 -11.16 -12.37
CA GLU A 70 14.24 -10.45 -13.35
C GLU A 70 14.84 -11.41 -14.40
N PHE A 71 15.23 -12.61 -14.01
CA PHE A 71 15.83 -13.63 -14.90
C PHE A 71 14.80 -14.52 -15.61
N ARG A 72 13.51 -14.26 -15.44
CA ARG A 72 12.43 -15.04 -16.07
C ARG A 72 11.70 -14.20 -17.12
N ARG A 73 11.07 -14.87 -18.11
CA ARG A 73 10.14 -14.23 -19.03
C ARG A 73 8.95 -13.71 -18.21
N LYS A 74 8.60 -12.44 -18.41
CA LYS A 74 7.62 -11.73 -17.56
C LYS A 74 6.20 -12.23 -17.76
N ARG A 75 5.82 -12.49 -19.01
CA ARG A 75 4.49 -12.96 -19.37
C ARG A 75 4.13 -14.32 -18.76
N PRO A 76 4.94 -15.40 -18.86
CA PRO A 76 4.67 -16.66 -18.16
C PRO A 76 4.59 -16.50 -16.65
N VAL A 77 5.41 -15.64 -16.03
CA VAL A 77 5.37 -15.36 -14.58
C VAL A 77 4.03 -14.72 -14.22
N MET A 78 3.54 -13.72 -14.99
CA MET A 78 2.25 -13.08 -14.75
C MET A 78 1.09 -14.08 -14.83
N ILE A 79 1.08 -14.92 -15.88
CA ILE A 79 0.03 -15.93 -16.07
C ILE A 79 0.05 -16.95 -14.92
N ALA A 80 1.24 -17.47 -14.58
CA ALA A 80 1.38 -18.45 -13.51
C ALA A 80 0.94 -17.89 -12.14
N THR A 81 1.33 -16.67 -11.83
CA THR A 81 0.96 -16.02 -10.56
C THR A 81 -0.54 -15.72 -10.47
N ASP A 82 -1.19 -15.34 -11.58
CA ASP A 82 -2.64 -15.15 -11.61
C ASP A 82 -3.39 -16.48 -11.47
N LEU A 83 -2.93 -17.55 -12.13
CA LEU A 83 -3.53 -18.88 -11.99
C LEU A 83 -3.34 -19.44 -10.58
N ILE A 84 -2.18 -19.21 -9.94
CA ILE A 84 -1.95 -19.58 -8.54
C ILE A 84 -2.92 -18.84 -7.62
N ARG A 85 -3.10 -17.51 -7.82
CA ARG A 85 -4.07 -16.71 -7.04
C ARG A 85 -5.50 -17.19 -7.26
N PHE A 86 -5.87 -17.46 -8.52
CA PHE A 86 -7.18 -18.02 -8.86
C PHE A 86 -7.41 -19.35 -8.14
N ALA A 87 -6.47 -20.31 -8.28
CA ALA A 87 -6.61 -21.62 -7.65
C ALA A 87 -6.69 -21.51 -6.12
N ALA A 88 -5.84 -20.71 -5.50
CA ALA A 88 -5.89 -20.48 -4.05
C ALA A 88 -7.23 -19.90 -3.59
N MET A 89 -7.72 -18.84 -4.26
CA MET A 89 -9.02 -18.23 -3.93
C MET A 89 -10.19 -19.18 -4.17
N ALA A 90 -10.16 -19.97 -5.24
CA ALA A 90 -11.22 -20.93 -5.57
C ALA A 90 -11.37 -22.05 -4.53
N THR A 91 -10.32 -22.33 -3.72
CA THR A 91 -10.44 -23.30 -2.61
C THR A 91 -11.41 -22.84 -1.52
N ILE A 92 -11.59 -21.54 -1.33
CA ILE A 92 -12.44 -20.97 -0.26
C ILE A 92 -13.91 -21.27 -0.49
N PRO A 93 -14.54 -20.94 -1.66
CA PRO A 93 -15.94 -21.26 -1.91
C PRO A 93 -16.18 -22.77 -1.92
N VAL A 94 -15.23 -23.58 -2.39
CA VAL A 94 -15.34 -25.03 -2.35
C VAL A 94 -15.36 -25.53 -0.90
N ALA A 95 -14.38 -25.12 -0.08
CA ALA A 95 -14.34 -25.52 1.32
C ALA A 95 -15.55 -25.02 2.11
N TYR A 96 -16.06 -23.82 1.79
CA TYR A 96 -17.28 -23.28 2.38
C TYR A 96 -18.50 -24.14 2.07
N ALA A 97 -18.65 -24.55 0.80
CA ALA A 97 -19.78 -25.39 0.36
C ALA A 97 -19.80 -26.78 1.05
N PHE A 98 -18.61 -27.32 1.36
CA PHE A 98 -18.49 -28.61 2.07
C PHE A 98 -18.42 -28.47 3.60
N GLY A 99 -18.45 -27.25 4.15
CA GLY A 99 -18.34 -27.02 5.60
C GLY A 99 -16.94 -27.25 6.18
N TRP A 100 -15.90 -27.29 5.34
CA TRP A 100 -14.50 -27.55 5.76
C TRP A 100 -13.66 -26.27 5.88
N LEU A 101 -14.28 -25.11 5.68
CA LEU A 101 -13.57 -23.84 5.74
C LEU A 101 -13.01 -23.59 7.14
N GLY A 102 -11.72 -23.40 7.23
CA GLY A 102 -11.02 -23.14 8.49
C GLY A 102 -10.08 -21.93 8.41
N PHE A 103 -9.70 -21.39 9.57
CA PHE A 103 -8.80 -20.23 9.67
C PHE A 103 -7.43 -20.48 9.04
N VAL A 104 -6.86 -21.68 9.25
CA VAL A 104 -5.56 -22.07 8.69
C VAL A 104 -5.57 -22.01 7.16
N GLN A 105 -6.69 -22.40 6.53
CA GLN A 105 -6.85 -22.30 5.09
C GLN A 105 -6.85 -20.84 4.63
N LEU A 106 -7.59 -19.94 5.31
CA LEU A 106 -7.58 -18.51 4.99
C LEU A 106 -6.18 -17.91 5.12
N LEU A 107 -5.45 -18.31 6.15
CA LEU A 107 -4.07 -17.88 6.36
C LEU A 107 -3.13 -18.35 5.24
N ALA A 108 -3.21 -19.63 4.87
CA ALA A 108 -2.43 -20.20 3.77
C ALA A 108 -2.73 -19.51 2.43
N VAL A 109 -4.00 -19.30 2.12
CA VAL A 109 -4.43 -18.58 0.92
C VAL A 109 -3.90 -17.15 0.93
N SER A 110 -3.95 -16.43 2.06
CA SER A 110 -3.40 -15.08 2.20
C SER A 110 -1.90 -15.03 1.91
N ILE A 111 -1.13 -15.99 2.42
CA ILE A 111 0.32 -16.10 2.15
C ILE A 111 0.59 -16.28 0.66
N VAL A 112 -0.13 -17.21 0.02
CA VAL A 112 0.03 -17.50 -1.42
C VAL A 112 -0.31 -16.28 -2.26
N ILE A 113 -1.44 -15.60 -1.97
CA ILE A 113 -1.88 -14.41 -2.69
C ILE A 113 -0.86 -13.28 -2.52
N ALA A 114 -0.35 -13.04 -1.32
CA ALA A 114 0.61 -11.98 -1.06
C ALA A 114 1.93 -12.22 -1.83
N ALA A 115 2.47 -13.43 -1.79
CA ALA A 115 3.68 -13.79 -2.53
C ALA A 115 3.49 -13.68 -4.04
N ALA A 116 2.37 -14.20 -4.57
CA ALA A 116 2.04 -14.13 -5.99
C ALA A 116 1.80 -12.68 -6.46
N LYS A 117 1.18 -11.83 -5.63
CA LYS A 117 0.99 -10.39 -5.91
C LYS A 117 2.31 -9.65 -6.09
N ILE A 118 3.31 -9.95 -5.26
CA ILE A 118 4.64 -9.34 -5.35
C ILE A 118 5.32 -9.76 -6.67
N ALA A 119 5.29 -11.05 -7.01
CA ALA A 119 5.87 -11.56 -8.24
C ALA A 119 5.17 -10.99 -9.49
N PHE A 120 3.83 -10.92 -9.47
CA PHE A 120 3.05 -10.30 -10.54
C PHE A 120 3.40 -8.82 -10.70
N GLY A 121 3.48 -8.06 -9.62
CA GLY A 121 3.81 -6.63 -9.64
C GLY A 121 5.20 -6.38 -10.25
N ALA A 122 6.20 -7.16 -9.85
CA ALA A 122 7.55 -7.08 -10.40
C ALA A 122 7.57 -7.43 -11.91
N ALA A 123 6.88 -8.50 -12.30
CA ALA A 123 6.82 -8.93 -13.70
C ALA A 123 6.05 -7.94 -14.58
N SER A 124 4.89 -7.44 -14.12
CA SER A 124 4.03 -6.51 -14.89
C SER A 124 4.71 -5.16 -15.08
N GLY A 125 5.40 -4.64 -14.06
CA GLY A 125 6.15 -3.39 -14.17
C GLY A 125 7.31 -3.49 -15.17
N ALA A 126 8.07 -4.59 -15.14
CA ALA A 126 9.14 -4.85 -16.09
C ALA A 126 8.61 -5.07 -17.52
N TYR A 127 7.49 -5.79 -17.66
CA TYR A 127 6.84 -6.02 -18.95
C TYR A 127 6.25 -4.74 -19.55
N LEU A 128 5.63 -3.89 -18.72
CA LEU A 128 5.14 -2.58 -19.14
C LEU A 128 6.26 -1.72 -19.73
N LYS A 129 7.42 -1.68 -19.06
CA LYS A 129 8.59 -0.92 -19.51
C LYS A 129 9.14 -1.43 -20.84
N ALA A 130 9.05 -2.74 -21.12
CA ALA A 130 9.47 -3.33 -22.40
C ALA A 130 8.42 -3.11 -23.51
N LEU A 131 7.13 -2.96 -23.16
CA LEU A 131 6.03 -2.89 -24.10
C LEU A 131 5.76 -1.47 -24.62
N VAL A 132 6.05 -0.46 -23.82
CA VAL A 132 5.69 0.95 -24.07
C VAL A 132 6.96 1.78 -24.27
N ARG A 133 6.92 2.72 -25.19
CA ARG A 133 8.04 3.65 -25.43
C ARG A 133 8.34 4.50 -24.19
N PRO A 134 9.60 4.92 -23.96
CA PRO A 134 9.96 5.72 -22.79
C PRO A 134 9.11 7.00 -22.63
N GLU A 135 8.79 7.68 -23.73
CA GLU A 135 7.95 8.89 -23.74
C GLU A 135 6.49 8.65 -23.36
N ASP A 136 5.99 7.44 -23.51
CA ASP A 136 4.59 7.04 -23.22
C ASP A 136 4.43 6.36 -21.85
N LEU A 137 5.52 6.04 -21.16
CA LEU A 137 5.51 5.37 -19.85
C LEU A 137 4.72 6.14 -18.79
N LEU A 138 4.80 7.48 -18.79
CA LEU A 138 4.06 8.32 -17.85
C LEU A 138 2.54 8.14 -18.05
N VAL A 139 2.07 8.13 -19.30
CA VAL A 139 0.64 7.95 -19.63
C VAL A 139 0.18 6.54 -19.29
N ALA A 140 1.02 5.53 -19.54
CA ALA A 140 0.74 4.13 -19.21
C ALA A 140 0.61 3.94 -17.70
N ASN A 141 1.57 4.42 -16.91
CA ASN A 141 1.52 4.36 -15.46
C ASN A 141 0.33 5.13 -14.88
N ALA A 142 0.00 6.31 -15.43
CA ALA A 142 -1.17 7.07 -15.00
C ALA A 142 -2.48 6.30 -15.18
N ARG A 143 -2.62 5.47 -16.24
CA ARG A 143 -3.78 4.59 -16.43
C ARG A 143 -3.83 3.48 -15.39
N PHE A 144 -2.69 2.85 -15.05
CA PHE A 144 -2.63 1.84 -13.99
C PHE A 144 -3.01 2.45 -12.64
N GLU A 145 -2.44 3.60 -12.29
CA GLU A 145 -2.76 4.32 -11.04
C GLU A 145 -4.23 4.73 -10.98
N SER A 146 -4.79 5.28 -12.06
CA SER A 146 -6.20 5.63 -12.12
C SER A 146 -7.11 4.42 -11.92
N THR A 147 -6.76 3.26 -12.52
CA THR A 147 -7.49 2.01 -12.34
C THR A 147 -7.38 1.51 -10.90
N ASN A 148 -6.19 1.57 -10.30
CA ASN A 148 -5.99 1.19 -8.91
C ASN A 148 -6.84 2.04 -7.96
N TRP A 149 -6.76 3.36 -8.08
CA TRP A 149 -7.56 4.25 -7.22
C TRP A 149 -9.06 4.10 -7.43
N SER A 150 -9.53 3.92 -8.66
CA SER A 150 -10.96 3.69 -8.91
C SER A 150 -11.42 2.34 -8.35
N SER A 151 -10.59 1.29 -8.41
CA SER A 151 -10.93 -0.01 -7.83
C SER A 151 -10.99 0.05 -6.30
N ILE A 152 -10.10 0.81 -5.66
CA ILE A 152 -10.11 1.04 -4.20
C ILE A 152 -11.32 1.88 -3.77
N ALA A 153 -11.73 2.86 -4.58
CA ALA A 153 -12.86 3.74 -4.24
C ALA A 153 -14.22 3.05 -4.45
N ILE A 154 -14.37 2.25 -5.51
CA ILE A 154 -15.65 1.64 -5.91
C ILE A 154 -15.79 0.21 -5.37
N GLY A 155 -14.68 -0.52 -5.26
CA GLY A 155 -14.65 -1.93 -4.89
C GLY A 155 -15.28 -2.24 -3.54
N PRO A 156 -14.83 -1.64 -2.42
CA PRO A 156 -15.34 -1.98 -1.10
C PRO A 156 -16.83 -1.75 -0.89
N PRO A 157 -17.45 -0.64 -1.34
CA PRO A 157 -18.89 -0.47 -1.23
C PRO A 157 -19.68 -1.50 -2.03
N LEU A 158 -19.26 -1.80 -3.27
CA LEU A 158 -19.89 -2.82 -4.10
C LEU A 158 -19.66 -4.23 -3.55
N GLY A 159 -18.47 -4.52 -3.04
CA GLY A 159 -18.14 -5.77 -2.37
C GLY A 159 -18.97 -5.99 -1.12
N GLY A 160 -19.08 -4.96 -0.27
CA GLY A 160 -19.94 -4.99 0.91
C GLY A 160 -21.42 -5.18 0.59
N ALA A 161 -21.94 -4.54 -0.45
CA ALA A 161 -23.31 -4.76 -0.94
C ALA A 161 -23.49 -6.19 -1.47
N ALA A 162 -22.53 -6.70 -2.26
CA ALA A 162 -22.56 -8.07 -2.76
C ALA A 162 -22.57 -9.11 -1.63
N ILE A 163 -21.79 -8.88 -0.57
CA ILE A 163 -21.81 -9.70 0.66
C ILE A 163 -23.19 -9.67 1.31
N GLY A 164 -23.80 -8.49 1.41
CA GLY A 164 -25.12 -8.33 2.01
C GLY A 164 -26.24 -9.05 1.23
N TRP A 165 -26.16 -9.11 -0.11
CA TRP A 165 -27.20 -9.73 -0.94
C TRP A 165 -26.96 -11.23 -1.22
N PHE A 166 -25.71 -11.62 -1.44
CA PHE A 166 -25.34 -12.95 -1.94
C PHE A 166 -24.46 -13.75 -0.98
N GLY A 167 -24.15 -13.17 0.18
CA GLY A 167 -23.30 -13.80 1.20
C GLY A 167 -21.81 -13.55 1.05
N PRO A 168 -21.01 -13.89 2.08
CA PRO A 168 -19.63 -13.46 2.22
C PRO A 168 -18.66 -14.10 1.21
N VAL A 169 -19.02 -15.22 0.60
CA VAL A 169 -18.15 -15.94 -0.36
C VAL A 169 -18.21 -15.32 -1.76
N THR A 170 -19.23 -14.53 -2.07
CA THR A 170 -19.45 -13.95 -3.41
C THR A 170 -18.29 -13.08 -3.87
N THR A 171 -17.75 -12.26 -2.98
CA THR A 171 -16.63 -11.36 -3.30
C THR A 171 -15.33 -12.12 -3.52
N VAL A 172 -15.15 -13.26 -2.85
CA VAL A 172 -14.02 -14.17 -3.08
C VAL A 172 -14.10 -14.79 -4.48
N VAL A 173 -15.30 -15.20 -4.91
CA VAL A 173 -15.53 -15.69 -6.27
C VAL A 173 -15.27 -14.60 -7.30
N ALA A 174 -15.72 -13.36 -7.04
CA ALA A 174 -15.47 -12.23 -7.93
C ALA A 174 -13.97 -11.92 -8.07
N ASP A 175 -13.20 -11.94 -6.97
CA ASP A 175 -11.75 -11.75 -6.98
C ASP A 175 -11.05 -12.91 -7.73
N ALA A 176 -11.45 -14.17 -7.47
CA ALA A 176 -10.91 -15.32 -8.19
C ALA A 176 -11.15 -15.19 -9.71
N LEU A 177 -12.36 -14.84 -10.13
CA LEU A 177 -12.66 -14.58 -11.54
C LEU A 177 -11.83 -13.43 -12.11
N GLY A 178 -11.58 -12.38 -11.33
CA GLY A 178 -10.69 -11.28 -11.70
C GLY A 178 -9.28 -11.78 -12.05
N TYR A 179 -8.71 -12.67 -11.25
CA TYR A 179 -7.40 -13.28 -11.54
C TYR A 179 -7.43 -14.17 -12.78
N LEU A 180 -8.48 -14.95 -12.97
CA LEU A 180 -8.65 -15.79 -14.17
C LEU A 180 -8.74 -14.92 -15.44
N LEU A 181 -9.57 -13.88 -15.42
CA LEU A 181 -9.70 -12.92 -16.52
C LEU A 181 -8.38 -12.19 -16.81
N SER A 182 -7.62 -11.85 -15.77
CA SER A 182 -6.27 -11.27 -15.92
C SER A 182 -5.34 -12.26 -16.62
N ALA A 183 -5.28 -13.51 -16.18
CA ALA A 183 -4.47 -14.54 -16.83
C ALA A 183 -4.83 -14.71 -18.31
N LEU A 184 -6.12 -14.77 -18.63
CA LEU A 184 -6.62 -14.85 -20.01
C LEU A 184 -6.26 -13.61 -20.82
N GLY A 185 -6.38 -12.41 -20.25
CA GLY A 185 -5.99 -11.16 -20.88
C GLY A 185 -4.50 -11.11 -21.22
N VAL A 186 -3.63 -11.58 -20.30
CA VAL A 186 -2.19 -11.67 -20.53
C VAL A 186 -1.87 -12.73 -21.60
N THR A 187 -2.59 -13.85 -21.64
CA THR A 187 -2.40 -14.88 -22.71
C THR A 187 -2.80 -14.36 -24.08
N ALA A 188 -3.76 -13.43 -24.18
CA ALA A 188 -4.18 -12.82 -25.45
C ALA A 188 -3.12 -11.89 -26.05
N ILE A 189 -2.11 -11.49 -25.29
CA ILE A 189 -0.99 -10.71 -25.82
C ILE A 189 -0.10 -11.65 -26.63
N ARG A 190 -0.29 -11.66 -27.96
CA ARG A 190 0.50 -12.46 -28.89
C ARG A 190 1.85 -11.76 -29.16
N ASP A 191 2.79 -11.95 -28.25
CA ASP A 191 4.17 -11.44 -28.41
C ASP A 191 5.19 -12.53 -28.09
N ARG A 192 6.28 -12.58 -28.87
CA ARG A 192 7.46 -13.37 -28.51
C ARG A 192 8.33 -12.51 -27.61
N GLU A 193 8.19 -12.68 -26.30
CA GLU A 193 9.08 -12.06 -25.33
C GLU A 193 10.50 -12.61 -25.58
N GLU A 194 11.46 -11.72 -25.85
CA GLU A 194 12.87 -12.09 -25.94
C GLU A 194 13.35 -12.66 -24.60
N PRO A 195 14.22 -13.68 -24.62
CA PRO A 195 14.82 -14.18 -23.40
C PRO A 195 15.51 -13.04 -22.65
N PRO A 196 15.35 -12.93 -21.35
CA PRO A 196 16.02 -11.89 -20.58
C PRO A 196 17.54 -12.02 -20.78
N VAL A 197 18.15 -10.93 -21.20
CA VAL A 197 19.63 -10.85 -21.32
C VAL A 197 20.18 -10.97 -19.91
N ARG A 198 21.03 -11.96 -19.69
CA ARG A 198 21.82 -12.05 -18.47
C ARG A 198 22.83 -10.90 -18.46
N ALA A 199 22.38 -9.70 -18.17
CA ALA A 199 23.27 -8.61 -17.84
C ALA A 199 24.04 -9.04 -16.59
N GLY A 200 25.38 -9.10 -16.66
CA GLY A 200 26.27 -9.53 -15.58
C GLY A 200 26.26 -8.62 -14.34
N GLY A 201 25.10 -8.11 -13.97
CA GLY A 201 24.87 -7.36 -12.75
C GLY A 201 24.80 -8.31 -11.57
N ASN A 202 25.65 -8.09 -10.60
CA ASN A 202 25.70 -8.82 -9.33
C ASN A 202 24.28 -8.83 -8.70
N PRO A 203 23.68 -10.02 -8.44
CA PRO A 203 22.38 -10.07 -7.78
C PRO A 203 22.47 -9.26 -6.50
N LEU A 204 21.39 -8.54 -6.16
CA LEU A 204 21.29 -7.76 -4.91
C LEU A 204 21.72 -8.68 -3.75
N ARG A 205 23.01 -8.61 -3.37
CA ARG A 205 23.49 -9.31 -2.20
C ARG A 205 22.70 -8.77 -1.01
N ALA A 206 22.38 -9.61 -0.04
CA ALA A 206 21.74 -9.17 1.21
C ALA A 206 22.48 -7.97 1.83
N GLY A 207 23.81 -7.88 1.65
CA GLY A 207 24.63 -6.73 2.00
C GLY A 207 24.23 -5.42 1.29
N ALA A 208 23.67 -5.46 0.08
CA ALA A 208 23.29 -4.25 -0.62
C ALA A 208 22.06 -3.56 0.00
N VAL A 209 21.17 -4.31 0.63
CA VAL A 209 20.02 -3.76 1.37
C VAL A 209 20.50 -3.15 2.69
N LEU A 210 21.49 -3.76 3.33
CA LEU A 210 22.11 -3.22 4.55
C LEU A 210 22.75 -1.84 4.32
N ASP A 211 23.34 -1.59 3.14
CA ASP A 211 23.87 -0.26 2.81
C ASP A 211 22.74 0.78 2.74
N GLY A 212 21.54 0.40 2.28
CA GLY A 212 20.36 1.26 2.32
C GLY A 212 19.98 1.66 3.74
N TRP A 213 19.93 0.70 4.67
CA TRP A 213 19.66 0.99 6.09
C TRP A 213 20.79 1.77 6.75
N ARG A 214 22.07 1.45 6.47
CA ARG A 214 23.20 2.23 6.98
C ARG A 214 23.09 3.69 6.56
N HIS A 215 22.74 3.95 5.32
CA HIS A 215 22.52 5.32 4.83
C HIS A 215 21.37 6.02 5.55
N ILE A 216 20.19 5.36 5.67
CA ILE A 216 19.01 5.90 6.35
C ILE A 216 19.33 6.22 7.83
N LEU A 217 19.96 5.30 8.54
CA LEU A 217 20.25 5.43 9.96
C LEU A 217 21.42 6.38 10.24
N GLY A 218 22.33 6.57 9.27
CA GLY A 218 23.46 7.48 9.34
C GLY A 218 23.10 8.96 9.17
N ASP A 219 22.03 9.27 8.40
CA ASP A 219 21.55 10.65 8.25
C ASP A 219 20.48 10.96 9.31
N PRO A 220 20.72 11.92 10.24
CA PRO A 220 19.77 12.22 11.32
C PRO A 220 18.37 12.59 10.82
N GLY A 221 18.26 13.32 9.69
CA GLY A 221 16.99 13.73 9.12
C GLY A 221 16.24 12.56 8.50
N LEU A 222 16.93 11.70 7.73
CA LEU A 222 16.33 10.49 7.15
C LEU A 222 15.92 9.51 8.25
N ARG A 223 16.76 9.30 9.26
CA ARG A 223 16.46 8.43 10.41
C ARG A 223 15.20 8.86 11.14
N ALA A 224 15.10 10.16 11.45
CA ALA A 224 13.94 10.72 12.14
C ALA A 224 12.64 10.50 11.37
N LEU A 225 12.63 10.83 10.07
CA LEU A 225 11.49 10.63 9.18
C LEU A 225 11.20 9.14 8.94
N TYR A 226 12.23 8.30 8.84
CA TYR A 226 12.05 6.85 8.72
C TYR A 226 11.34 6.27 9.92
N LEU A 227 11.83 6.50 11.13
CA LEU A 227 11.22 5.99 12.37
C LEU A 227 9.79 6.53 12.56
N ASN A 228 9.58 7.82 12.31
CA ASN A 228 8.26 8.42 12.36
C ASN A 228 7.30 7.74 11.36
N ASN A 229 7.74 7.55 10.10
CA ASN A 229 6.88 6.94 9.06
C ASN A 229 6.60 5.46 9.33
N MET A 230 7.58 4.70 9.84
CA MET A 230 7.39 3.30 10.24
C MET A 230 6.31 3.17 11.31
N LEU A 231 6.42 3.95 12.39
CA LEU A 231 5.46 3.92 13.49
C LEU A 231 4.07 4.39 13.07
N VAL A 232 3.98 5.51 12.34
CA VAL A 232 2.68 6.02 11.87
C VAL A 232 2.00 5.02 10.93
N ALA A 233 2.72 4.49 9.94
CA ALA A 233 2.15 3.50 9.02
C ALA A 233 1.75 2.21 9.75
N GLY A 234 2.60 1.71 10.65
CA GLY A 234 2.31 0.52 11.44
C GLY A 234 1.09 0.68 12.33
N LEU A 235 0.99 1.79 13.07
CA LEU A 235 -0.12 2.04 13.99
C LEU A 235 -1.44 2.27 13.27
N ILE A 236 -1.45 3.00 12.14
CA ILE A 236 -2.67 3.19 11.34
C ILE A 236 -3.14 1.84 10.78
N MET A 237 -2.25 1.06 10.17
CA MET A 237 -2.63 -0.24 9.60
C MET A 237 -3.04 -1.27 10.66
N ALA A 238 -2.50 -1.17 11.89
CA ALA A 238 -2.91 -2.01 13.00
C ALA A 238 -4.37 -1.79 13.44
N THR A 239 -4.91 -0.59 13.21
CA THR A 239 -6.30 -0.30 13.60
C THR A 239 -7.34 -0.90 12.64
N GLU A 240 -7.00 -1.16 11.39
CA GLU A 240 -7.94 -1.66 10.38
C GLU A 240 -8.62 -2.99 10.78
N PRO A 241 -7.88 -4.07 11.10
CA PRO A 241 -8.50 -5.34 11.50
C PRO A 241 -9.23 -5.26 12.85
N VAL A 242 -8.72 -4.46 13.78
CA VAL A 242 -9.37 -4.22 15.08
C VAL A 242 -10.69 -3.47 14.88
N LEU A 243 -10.71 -2.47 14.01
CA LEU A 243 -11.89 -1.71 13.65
C LEU A 243 -12.93 -2.59 12.92
N ALA A 244 -12.49 -3.52 12.07
CA ALA A 244 -13.38 -4.49 11.42
C ALA A 244 -14.16 -5.32 12.47
N VAL A 245 -13.47 -5.85 13.47
CA VAL A 245 -14.11 -6.60 14.57
C VAL A 245 -15.04 -5.70 15.40
N LEU A 246 -14.61 -4.47 15.73
CA LEU A 246 -15.43 -3.52 16.46
C LEU A 246 -16.72 -3.18 15.70
N LEU A 247 -16.62 -2.80 14.42
CA LEU A 247 -17.77 -2.39 13.63
C LEU A 247 -18.76 -3.54 13.36
N LEU A 248 -18.24 -4.69 12.92
CA LEU A 248 -19.09 -5.78 12.45
C LEU A 248 -19.65 -6.62 13.61
N ARG A 249 -18.85 -6.93 14.66
CA ARG A 249 -19.28 -7.80 15.75
C ARG A 249 -19.86 -7.07 16.96
N GLN A 250 -19.27 -5.94 17.36
CA GLN A 250 -19.72 -5.24 18.56
C GLN A 250 -20.75 -4.15 18.28
N LEU A 251 -20.61 -3.45 17.15
CA LEU A 251 -21.52 -2.36 16.79
C LEU A 251 -22.56 -2.77 15.74
N HIS A 252 -22.48 -4.03 15.24
CA HIS A 252 -23.44 -4.64 14.29
C HIS A 252 -23.66 -3.82 13.01
N PHE A 253 -22.60 -3.20 12.49
CA PHE A 253 -22.67 -2.53 11.21
C PHE A 253 -22.90 -3.53 10.09
N ALA A 254 -23.71 -3.15 9.10
CA ALA A 254 -23.89 -3.94 7.92
C ALA A 254 -22.59 -3.99 7.08
N PRO A 255 -22.31 -5.07 6.33
CA PRO A 255 -21.10 -5.18 5.52
C PRO A 255 -20.91 -4.03 4.53
N TRP A 256 -21.99 -3.49 3.96
CA TRP A 256 -21.94 -2.34 3.05
C TRP A 256 -21.54 -1.04 3.78
N GLU A 257 -21.96 -0.84 5.04
CA GLU A 257 -21.56 0.31 5.87
C GLU A 257 -20.07 0.24 6.17
N TYR A 258 -19.56 -0.97 6.48
CA TYR A 258 -18.11 -1.21 6.64
C TYR A 258 -17.35 -0.86 5.34
N GLY A 259 -17.81 -1.34 4.18
CA GLY A 259 -17.21 -1.01 2.88
C GLY A 259 -17.22 0.51 2.61
N LEU A 260 -18.32 1.19 2.91
CA LEU A 260 -18.46 2.63 2.73
C LEU A 260 -17.54 3.43 3.67
N ALA A 261 -17.37 2.96 4.92
CA ALA A 261 -16.51 3.60 5.92
C ALA A 261 -15.06 3.77 5.43
N PHE A 262 -14.56 2.82 4.64
CA PHE A 262 -13.19 2.87 4.10
C PHE A 262 -13.10 3.43 2.68
N ALA A 263 -14.15 3.27 1.85
CA ALA A 263 -14.10 3.72 0.47
C ALA A 263 -14.28 5.23 0.31
N ALA A 264 -15.25 5.82 1.01
CA ALA A 264 -15.53 7.25 0.91
C ALA A 264 -14.32 8.13 1.28
N PRO A 265 -13.54 7.81 2.32
CA PRO A 265 -12.33 8.53 2.66
C PRO A 265 -11.24 8.54 1.57
N CYS A 266 -11.21 7.54 0.66
CA CYS A 266 -10.25 7.49 -0.44
C CYS A 266 -10.31 8.72 -1.36
N LEU A 267 -11.47 9.40 -1.44
CA LEU A 267 -11.59 10.70 -2.12
C LEU A 267 -10.64 11.76 -1.53
N GLY A 268 -10.35 11.65 -0.24
CA GLY A 268 -9.37 12.51 0.44
C GLY A 268 -7.96 12.39 -0.14
N GLY A 269 -7.60 11.23 -0.67
CA GLY A 269 -6.33 11.01 -1.35
C GLY A 269 -6.15 11.88 -2.60
N LEU A 270 -7.21 12.04 -3.38
CA LEU A 270 -7.23 12.93 -4.55
C LEU A 270 -7.15 14.41 -4.14
N ILE A 271 -7.85 14.80 -3.09
CA ILE A 271 -7.82 16.16 -2.56
C ILE A 271 -6.43 16.48 -2.02
N GLY A 272 -5.89 15.65 -1.14
CA GLY A 272 -4.59 15.85 -0.51
C GLY A 272 -3.44 15.91 -1.52
N SER A 273 -3.41 15.01 -2.50
CA SER A 273 -2.36 14.98 -3.52
C SER A 273 -2.36 16.23 -4.42
N ARG A 274 -3.53 16.77 -4.77
CA ARG A 274 -3.66 18.01 -5.54
C ARG A 274 -3.27 19.25 -4.73
N LEU A 275 -3.53 19.22 -3.43
CA LEU A 275 -3.19 20.33 -2.52
C LEU A 275 -1.71 20.33 -2.13
N ALA A 276 -1.03 19.17 -2.15
CA ALA A 276 0.34 19.02 -1.67
C ALA A 276 1.30 20.06 -2.25
N ARG A 277 1.30 20.25 -3.57
CA ARG A 277 2.15 21.24 -4.23
C ARG A 277 1.86 22.67 -3.74
N ARG A 278 0.59 23.09 -3.73
CA ARG A 278 0.19 24.44 -3.31
C ARG A 278 0.52 24.72 -1.84
N VAL A 279 0.35 23.70 -0.99
CA VAL A 279 0.65 23.81 0.45
C VAL A 279 2.15 23.96 0.68
N VAL A 280 2.98 23.20 -0.05
CA VAL A 280 4.45 23.31 0.03
C VAL A 280 4.94 24.66 -0.52
N GLU A 281 4.42 25.12 -1.66
CA GLU A 281 4.77 26.40 -2.26
C GLU A 281 4.42 27.58 -1.34
N ARG A 282 3.30 27.48 -0.59
CA ARG A 282 2.80 28.58 0.28
C ARG A 282 3.43 28.59 1.68
N HIS A 283 3.73 27.44 2.26
CA HIS A 283 4.12 27.34 3.67
C HIS A 283 5.54 26.80 3.90
N GLY A 284 6.22 26.38 2.83
CA GLY A 284 7.55 25.77 2.93
C GLY A 284 7.51 24.30 3.42
N ARG A 285 8.56 23.56 3.08
CA ARG A 285 8.69 22.12 3.37
C ARG A 285 8.71 21.81 4.88
N ASP A 286 9.49 22.57 5.65
CA ASP A 286 9.69 22.29 7.08
C ASP A 286 8.43 22.50 7.89
N ARG A 287 7.62 23.49 7.51
CA ARG A 287 6.33 23.73 8.15
C ARG A 287 5.34 22.62 7.81
N VAL A 288 5.35 22.09 6.55
CA VAL A 288 4.53 20.96 6.14
C VAL A 288 4.92 19.69 6.93
N PHE A 289 6.20 19.39 7.08
CA PHE A 289 6.64 18.25 7.90
C PHE A 289 6.14 18.32 9.34
N ARG A 290 6.20 19.48 9.97
CA ARG A 290 5.76 19.64 11.36
C ARG A 290 4.23 19.65 11.49
N VAL A 291 3.55 20.51 10.75
CA VAL A 291 2.10 20.70 10.90
C VAL A 291 1.34 19.47 10.39
N VAL A 292 1.60 19.07 9.13
CA VAL A 292 0.88 17.93 8.55
C VAL A 292 1.32 16.62 9.19
N GLY A 293 2.62 16.50 9.53
CA GLY A 293 3.16 15.35 10.27
C GLY A 293 2.57 15.18 11.66
N THR A 294 2.20 16.28 12.35
CA THR A 294 1.48 16.24 13.62
C THR A 294 0.00 15.97 13.40
N LEU A 295 -0.63 16.67 12.46
CA LEU A 295 -2.07 16.51 12.19
C LEU A 295 -2.43 15.07 11.83
N ARG A 296 -1.60 14.35 11.03
CA ARG A 296 -1.87 12.95 10.69
C ARG A 296 -1.90 12.01 11.89
N ALA A 297 -1.28 12.41 13.01
CA ALA A 297 -1.26 11.61 14.23
C ALA A 297 -2.47 11.87 15.15
N VAL A 298 -3.08 13.05 15.07
CA VAL A 298 -4.15 13.44 16.01
C VAL A 298 -5.46 12.72 15.72
N TRP A 299 -5.76 12.44 14.46
CA TRP A 299 -7.09 11.96 14.08
C TRP A 299 -7.40 10.54 14.55
N LEU A 300 -6.39 9.66 14.65
CA LEU A 300 -6.59 8.24 14.95
C LEU A 300 -7.34 8.01 16.28
N ILE A 301 -7.12 8.86 17.28
CA ILE A 301 -7.81 8.76 18.58
C ILE A 301 -9.34 8.90 18.44
N GLY A 302 -9.80 9.55 17.38
CA GLY A 302 -11.22 9.70 17.09
C GLY A 302 -11.97 8.37 16.90
N LEU A 303 -11.25 7.30 16.47
CA LEU A 303 -11.85 5.97 16.32
C LEU A 303 -12.32 5.34 17.64
N VAL A 304 -11.80 5.80 18.79
CA VAL A 304 -12.22 5.33 20.12
C VAL A 304 -13.67 5.71 20.42
N PHE A 305 -14.14 6.83 19.85
CA PHE A 305 -15.47 7.39 20.10
C PHE A 305 -16.55 6.87 19.16
N VAL A 306 -16.25 5.90 18.31
CA VAL A 306 -17.20 5.33 17.36
C VAL A 306 -18.37 4.67 18.10
N ARG A 307 -19.61 5.03 17.71
CA ARG A 307 -20.87 4.55 18.27
C ARG A 307 -21.65 3.74 17.23
N PRO A 308 -22.67 2.95 17.64
CA PRO A 308 -23.56 2.30 16.69
C PRO A 308 -24.31 3.27 15.80
N GLY A 309 -24.69 2.85 14.60
CA GLY A 309 -25.55 3.58 13.67
C GLY A 309 -24.83 4.68 12.88
N VAL A 310 -25.62 5.55 12.27
CA VAL A 310 -25.15 6.57 11.31
C VAL A 310 -24.08 7.50 11.89
N VAL A 311 -24.20 7.87 13.16
CA VAL A 311 -23.22 8.73 13.84
C VAL A 311 -21.85 8.06 13.89
N GLY A 312 -21.79 6.77 14.18
CA GLY A 312 -20.54 6.02 14.18
C GLY A 312 -19.94 5.89 12.76
N LEU A 313 -20.78 5.60 11.76
CA LEU A 313 -20.33 5.55 10.37
C LEU A 313 -19.70 6.89 9.93
N VAL A 314 -20.39 8.00 10.18
CA VAL A 314 -19.86 9.34 9.87
C VAL A 314 -18.58 9.63 10.63
N THR A 315 -18.49 9.20 11.90
CA THR A 315 -17.25 9.37 12.70
C THR A 315 -16.08 8.64 12.06
N VAL A 316 -16.24 7.36 11.67
CA VAL A 316 -15.17 6.59 10.99
C VAL A 316 -14.79 7.25 9.68
N MET A 317 -15.77 7.59 8.84
CA MET A 317 -15.52 8.26 7.56
C MET A 317 -14.78 9.59 7.73
N ALA A 318 -15.13 10.40 8.72
CA ALA A 318 -14.49 11.69 8.97
C ALA A 318 -13.03 11.52 9.44
N VAL A 319 -12.80 10.59 10.36
CA VAL A 319 -11.45 10.29 10.87
C VAL A 319 -10.55 9.74 9.77
N GLU A 320 -11.01 8.73 9.03
CA GLU A 320 -10.26 8.13 7.92
C GLU A 320 -10.00 9.15 6.81
N LEU A 321 -11.00 9.98 6.45
CA LEU A 321 -10.84 11.06 5.48
C LEU A 321 -9.73 12.02 5.90
N ALA A 322 -9.73 12.44 7.18
CA ALA A 322 -8.73 13.34 7.71
C ALA A 322 -7.33 12.71 7.70
N ILE A 323 -7.20 11.42 8.08
CA ILE A 323 -5.95 10.67 8.01
C ILE A 323 -5.46 10.62 6.56
N ILE A 324 -6.29 10.22 5.61
CA ILE A 324 -5.91 10.04 4.20
C ILE A 324 -5.52 11.38 3.56
N ILE A 325 -6.23 12.47 3.82
CA ILE A 325 -5.84 13.81 3.33
C ILE A 325 -4.44 14.17 3.85
N ASN A 326 -4.19 14.03 5.15
CA ASN A 326 -2.89 14.37 5.74
C ASN A 326 -1.76 13.46 5.23
N MET A 327 -2.02 12.16 5.07
CA MET A 327 -1.06 11.23 4.47
C MET A 327 -0.74 11.60 3.02
N SER A 328 -1.74 11.95 2.23
CA SER A 328 -1.58 12.33 0.81
C SER A 328 -0.86 13.67 0.63
N LEU A 329 -0.93 14.57 1.62
CA LEU A 329 -0.14 15.79 1.68
C LEU A 329 1.31 15.50 2.08
N PHE A 330 1.53 14.61 3.06
CA PHE A 330 2.84 14.34 3.64
C PHE A 330 3.73 13.46 2.75
N ASN A 331 3.16 12.40 2.17
CA ASN A 331 3.93 11.38 1.47
C ASN A 331 4.75 11.89 0.27
N PRO A 332 4.24 12.78 -0.62
CA PRO A 332 5.04 13.34 -1.71
C PRO A 332 6.23 14.16 -1.21
N VAL A 333 6.04 14.92 -0.12
CA VAL A 333 7.10 15.74 0.48
C VAL A 333 8.19 14.85 1.07
N LEU A 334 7.78 13.78 1.78
CA LEU A 334 8.69 12.77 2.32
C LEU A 334 9.47 12.05 1.20
N ALA A 335 8.79 11.65 0.12
CA ALA A 335 9.43 10.98 -1.00
C ALA A 335 10.49 11.87 -1.67
N THR A 336 10.17 13.14 -1.89
CA THR A 336 11.10 14.12 -2.45
C THR A 336 12.31 14.32 -1.53
N TYR A 337 12.09 14.57 -0.25
CA TYR A 337 13.17 14.75 0.74
C TYR A 337 14.12 13.55 0.79
N ARG A 338 13.55 12.33 0.79
CA ARG A 338 14.34 11.10 0.78
C ARG A 338 15.21 10.98 -0.47
N LEU A 339 14.69 11.31 -1.66
CA LEU A 339 15.43 11.25 -2.91
C LEU A 339 16.55 12.30 -2.97
N GLU A 340 16.30 13.51 -2.50
CA GLU A 340 17.31 14.59 -2.47
C GLU A 340 18.49 14.29 -1.52
N ARG A 341 18.22 13.62 -0.39
CA ARG A 341 19.24 13.23 0.59
C ARG A 341 19.97 11.95 0.23
N THR A 342 19.53 11.21 -0.79
CA THR A 342 20.13 9.92 -1.14
C THR A 342 21.00 10.04 -2.40
N PRO A 343 22.31 9.70 -2.32
CA PRO A 343 23.21 9.66 -3.48
C PRO A 343 22.65 8.72 -4.58
N LYS A 344 22.84 9.10 -5.85
CA LYS A 344 22.26 8.37 -7.00
C LYS A 344 22.54 6.87 -6.99
N HIS A 345 23.74 6.43 -6.58
CA HIS A 345 24.11 5.01 -6.53
C HIS A 345 23.46 4.22 -5.37
N LEU A 346 22.90 4.91 -4.36
CA LEU A 346 22.21 4.28 -3.22
C LEU A 346 20.70 4.35 -3.30
N VAL A 347 20.10 5.07 -4.27
CA VAL A 347 18.65 5.31 -4.34
C VAL A 347 17.86 3.99 -4.29
N ALA A 348 18.19 3.03 -5.15
CA ALA A 348 17.47 1.76 -5.19
C ALA A 348 17.57 0.99 -3.86
N ARG A 349 18.75 0.96 -3.24
CA ARG A 349 19.00 0.30 -1.95
C ARG A 349 18.23 0.97 -0.81
N THR A 350 18.24 2.30 -0.77
CA THR A 350 17.49 3.10 0.22
C THR A 350 15.98 2.92 0.08
N LEU A 351 15.45 2.92 -1.14
CA LEU A 351 14.03 2.67 -1.40
C LEU A 351 13.60 1.26 -0.99
N SER A 352 14.41 0.25 -1.30
CA SER A 352 14.16 -1.14 -0.88
C SER A 352 14.19 -1.30 0.64
N ALA A 353 15.21 -0.75 1.31
CA ALA A 353 15.31 -0.77 2.77
C ALA A 353 14.13 -0.08 3.44
N TRP A 354 13.68 1.06 2.88
CA TRP A 354 12.50 1.78 3.34
C TRP A 354 11.23 0.96 3.21
N SER A 355 11.01 0.36 2.04
CA SER A 355 9.82 -0.46 1.78
C SER A 355 9.77 -1.69 2.70
N ILE A 356 10.88 -2.41 2.85
CA ILE A 356 10.98 -3.58 3.73
C ILE A 356 10.68 -3.18 5.17
N GLY A 357 11.30 -2.11 5.65
CA GLY A 357 11.06 -1.61 7.02
C GLY A 357 9.60 -1.22 7.25
N GLN A 358 8.97 -0.57 6.27
CA GLN A 358 7.56 -0.20 6.36
C GLN A 358 6.66 -1.44 6.43
N GLN A 359 6.87 -2.42 5.57
CA GLN A 359 6.11 -3.67 5.59
C GLN A 359 6.31 -4.45 6.88
N ALA A 360 7.55 -4.52 7.38
CA ALA A 360 7.87 -5.15 8.66
C ALA A 360 7.17 -4.43 9.83
N SER A 361 7.21 -3.10 9.86
CA SER A 361 6.53 -2.30 10.89
C SER A 361 5.01 -2.52 10.87
N ILE A 362 4.40 -2.51 9.67
CA ILE A 362 2.97 -2.79 9.52
C ILE A 362 2.65 -4.20 10.03
N ALA A 363 3.39 -5.22 9.64
CA ALA A 363 3.16 -6.60 10.07
C ALA A 363 3.23 -6.73 11.60
N VAL A 364 4.29 -6.19 12.21
CA VAL A 364 4.50 -6.27 13.67
C VAL A 364 3.42 -5.50 14.43
N CYS A 365 3.16 -4.24 14.05
CA CYS A 365 2.15 -3.43 14.73
C CYS A 365 0.75 -4.03 14.58
N THR A 366 0.39 -4.58 13.42
CA THR A 366 -0.90 -5.23 13.19
C THR A 366 -1.05 -6.49 14.03
N ALA A 367 -0.02 -7.33 14.09
CA ALA A 367 -0.04 -8.53 14.93
C ALA A 367 -0.15 -8.18 16.43
N LEU A 368 0.66 -7.25 16.91
CA LEU A 368 0.62 -6.78 18.31
C LEU A 368 -0.71 -6.10 18.65
N GLY A 369 -1.24 -5.28 17.75
CA GLY A 369 -2.54 -4.64 17.90
C GLY A 369 -3.68 -5.67 18.03
N GLY A 370 -3.63 -6.75 17.26
CA GLY A 370 -4.58 -7.85 17.32
C GLY A 370 -4.52 -8.62 18.64
N VAL A 371 -3.31 -8.98 19.10
CA VAL A 371 -3.10 -9.64 20.40
C VAL A 371 -3.60 -8.75 21.54
N LEU A 372 -3.29 -7.45 21.50
CA LEU A 372 -3.76 -6.50 22.48
C LEU A 372 -5.31 -6.40 22.47
N ALA A 373 -5.91 -6.35 21.29
CA ALA A 373 -7.37 -6.27 21.15
C ALA A 373 -8.07 -7.55 21.64
N ASP A 374 -7.45 -8.70 21.47
CA ASP A 374 -7.96 -9.98 21.96
C ASP A 374 -7.93 -10.03 23.50
N ALA A 375 -6.82 -9.58 24.10
CA ALA A 375 -6.61 -9.59 25.54
C ALA A 375 -7.42 -8.52 26.30
N THR A 376 -7.62 -7.33 25.70
CA THR A 376 -8.15 -6.15 26.42
C THR A 376 -9.39 -5.54 25.76
N GLY A 377 -9.78 -6.06 24.60
CA GLY A 377 -10.89 -5.57 23.79
C GLY A 377 -10.47 -4.55 22.72
N PRO A 378 -11.24 -4.46 21.62
CA PRO A 378 -10.93 -3.60 20.47
C PRO A 378 -10.80 -2.11 20.81
N ARG A 379 -11.65 -1.58 21.70
CA ARG A 379 -11.58 -0.15 22.08
C ARG A 379 -10.30 0.20 22.82
N THR A 380 -9.81 -0.68 23.69
CA THR A 380 -8.55 -0.48 24.40
C THR A 380 -7.38 -0.49 23.44
N ALA A 381 -7.35 -1.42 22.49
CA ALA A 381 -6.31 -1.48 21.46
C ALA A 381 -6.30 -0.21 20.58
N LEU A 382 -7.46 0.29 20.15
CA LEU A 382 -7.58 1.57 19.42
C LEU A 382 -7.12 2.75 20.27
N THR A 383 -7.41 2.76 21.59
CA THR A 383 -6.94 3.82 22.50
C THR A 383 -5.42 3.82 22.61
N VAL A 384 -4.82 2.64 22.81
CA VAL A 384 -3.36 2.49 22.90
C VAL A 384 -2.70 2.92 21.59
N ALA A 385 -3.20 2.48 20.44
CA ALA A 385 -2.69 2.90 19.14
C ALA A 385 -2.81 4.43 18.94
N GLY A 386 -3.97 5.01 19.32
CA GLY A 386 -4.21 6.45 19.27
C GLY A 386 -3.28 7.27 20.18
N LEU A 387 -2.97 6.77 21.38
CA LEU A 387 -2.01 7.41 22.28
C LEU A 387 -0.56 7.28 21.79
N LEU A 388 -0.17 6.11 21.30
CA LEU A 388 1.17 5.88 20.75
C LEU A 388 1.44 6.75 19.52
N ILE A 389 0.45 6.88 18.61
CA ILE A 389 0.65 7.70 17.43
C ILE A 389 0.79 9.19 17.78
N LEU A 390 0.15 9.66 18.86
CA LEU A 390 0.31 11.04 19.36
C LEU A 390 1.73 11.34 19.84
N ALA A 391 2.54 10.33 20.17
CA ALA A 391 3.95 10.51 20.49
C ALA A 391 4.85 10.60 19.25
N THR A 392 4.37 10.20 18.06
CA THR A 392 5.22 10.17 16.85
C THR A 392 5.67 11.55 16.33
N PRO A 393 4.96 12.68 16.55
CA PRO A 393 5.48 14.00 16.18
C PRO A 393 6.81 14.38 16.85
N PHE A 394 7.12 13.82 18.01
CA PHE A 394 8.43 14.06 18.67
C PHE A 394 9.62 13.48 17.87
N LEU A 395 9.36 12.54 16.98
CA LEU A 395 10.35 11.97 16.06
C LEU A 395 10.52 12.78 14.78
N LEU A 396 9.74 13.85 14.55
CA LEU A 396 9.89 14.67 13.36
C LEU A 396 11.19 15.48 13.43
N PRO A 397 11.90 15.68 12.29
CA PRO A 397 13.14 16.43 12.27
C PRO A 397 12.89 17.86 12.73
N ARG A 398 13.80 18.37 13.57
CA ARG A 398 13.81 19.77 13.98
C ARG A 398 14.27 20.63 12.80
N PRO A 399 13.82 21.90 12.72
CA PRO A 399 14.27 22.81 11.65
C PRO A 399 15.79 22.91 11.64
N ASP A 400 16.36 22.72 10.46
CA ASP A 400 17.81 22.94 10.28
C ASP A 400 18.04 24.44 10.26
N ARG A 401 18.43 25.02 11.41
CA ARG A 401 18.70 26.46 11.59
C ARG A 401 19.88 26.96 10.75
N THR A 402 20.59 26.05 10.09
CA THR A 402 21.84 26.34 9.39
C THR A 402 21.68 26.50 7.86
N ARG A 403 20.51 26.25 7.28
CA ARG A 403 20.25 26.55 5.87
C ARG A 403 19.12 27.56 5.75
N PRO A 404 19.41 28.80 5.33
CA PRO A 404 18.38 29.68 4.79
C PRO A 404 17.72 28.98 3.61
N ASP A 405 16.40 28.99 3.56
CA ASP A 405 15.62 28.46 2.45
C ASP A 405 16.23 28.99 1.14
N ALA A 406 16.81 28.12 0.33
CA ALA A 406 17.27 28.49 -0.99
C ALA A 406 16.03 28.93 -1.77
N VAL A 407 15.92 30.22 -2.00
CA VAL A 407 14.88 30.83 -2.84
C VAL A 407 14.96 30.13 -4.20
N PRO A 408 13.87 29.55 -4.72
CA PRO A 408 13.88 28.93 -6.04
C PRO A 408 14.20 30.00 -7.07
N GLY A 409 15.38 29.95 -7.68
CA GLY A 409 15.78 30.86 -8.75
C GLY A 409 17.16 31.52 -8.65
N THR A 410 17.90 31.32 -7.57
CA THR A 410 19.28 31.84 -7.51
C THR A 410 20.23 30.76 -8.05
N PRO A 411 20.94 31.02 -9.18
CA PRO A 411 21.96 30.11 -9.68
C PRO A 411 23.09 29.99 -8.64
N PRO A 412 23.77 28.82 -8.52
CA PRO A 412 24.86 28.65 -7.57
C PRO A 412 25.98 29.67 -7.86
N ALA A 413 26.42 30.40 -6.83
CA ALA A 413 27.53 31.30 -6.94
C ALA A 413 28.75 30.54 -7.48
N ALA A 414 29.29 31.02 -8.60
CA ALA A 414 30.49 30.47 -9.21
C ALA A 414 31.65 30.45 -8.17
N PRO A 415 32.45 29.37 -8.14
CA PRO A 415 33.60 29.32 -7.23
C PRO A 415 34.55 30.47 -7.56
N SER A 416 34.84 31.26 -6.56
CA SER A 416 35.83 32.36 -6.65
C SER A 416 37.20 31.78 -7.02
N VAL A 417 37.62 32.02 -8.26
CA VAL A 417 38.97 31.72 -8.71
C VAL A 417 39.91 32.63 -7.92
N ARG A 418 40.61 32.05 -6.93
CA ARG A 418 41.74 32.73 -6.29
C ARG A 418 42.80 33.00 -7.37
N ARG A 419 42.93 34.25 -7.80
CA ARG A 419 44.11 34.71 -8.56
C ARG A 419 45.29 34.66 -7.60
N THR A 420 46.22 33.78 -7.87
CA THR A 420 47.58 33.84 -7.31
C THR A 420 48.26 35.07 -7.87
N PRO A 421 48.87 35.95 -7.03
CA PRO A 421 49.72 37.02 -7.53
C PRO A 421 51.05 36.44 -8.02
N ALA A 422 51.54 37.03 -9.11
CA ALA A 422 52.82 36.73 -9.77
C ALA A 422 54.00 37.10 -8.88
#